data_95eff0ebc0089543ceded10fb16a315b
#
_entry.id   95eff0ebc0089543ceded10fb16a315b
#
_cell.length_a   1.000
_cell.length_b   1.000
_cell.length_c   1.000
_cell.angle_alpha   90.00
_cell.angle_beta   90.00
_cell.angle_gamma   90.00
#
_symmetry.space_group_name_H-M   'P 1'
#
loop_
_entity.id
_entity.type
_entity.pdbx_description
1 polymer ?
#
loop_
_entity_poly.entity_id
_entity_poly.type
_entity_poly.pdbx_seq_one_letter_code
_entity_poly.pdbx_strand_id
1 'polypeptide(L)'
;MPTTDTADNEVLKLDNVEFRRNRRVIITDVNLIIHAGERWVLFGPNGIGKSTAVGMLATRTFPSDGRVFILGHQLGKYDVFKLRTRIGLASADLGRQLPEFEDPLDAVVTGLSAVTGRWRDTYTDEEYARARQLLRDFRVSYLEGKEMWRLSEGERT
;
A
#
# COMPACT_ATOMS: atom_id res chain seq x y z
N MET A 1 -10.06 13.13 35.27
CA MET A 1 -9.69 12.11 34.27
C MET A 1 -9.80 12.76 32.91
N PRO A 2 -8.74 12.89 32.11
CA PRO A 2 -8.87 13.45 30.76
C PRO A 2 -9.58 12.41 29.89
N THR A 3 -10.72 12.76 29.33
CA THR A 3 -11.37 12.08 28.21
C THR A 3 -10.45 12.21 27.00
N THR A 4 -9.66 11.20 26.73
CA THR A 4 -8.85 11.10 25.51
C THR A 4 -9.84 11.05 24.35
N ASP A 5 -9.80 12.08 23.52
CA ASP A 5 -10.64 12.20 22.32
C ASP A 5 -10.33 11.01 21.40
N THR A 6 -11.25 10.06 21.31
CA THR A 6 -11.09 8.81 20.54
C THR A 6 -10.99 9.05 19.03
N ALA A 7 -11.37 10.23 18.56
CA ALA A 7 -11.29 10.62 17.15
C ALA A 7 -9.84 10.91 16.70
N ASP A 8 -8.98 11.38 17.60
CA ASP A 8 -7.57 11.73 17.27
C ASP A 8 -6.67 10.51 17.01
N ASN A 9 -7.14 9.29 17.28
CA ASN A 9 -6.35 8.06 17.17
C ASN A 9 -6.82 7.12 16.06
N GLU A 10 -7.84 7.49 15.28
CA GLU A 10 -8.32 6.71 14.14
C GLU A 10 -7.33 6.79 12.98
N VAL A 11 -6.73 5.65 12.61
CA VAL A 11 -5.78 5.60 11.47
C VAL A 11 -6.44 5.12 10.19
N LEU A 12 -7.43 4.22 10.31
CA LEU A 12 -8.20 3.69 9.18
C LEU A 12 -9.68 3.61 9.57
N LYS A 13 -10.57 3.99 8.63
CA LYS A 13 -12.01 3.86 8.82
C LYS A 13 -12.71 3.50 7.53
N LEU A 14 -13.53 2.49 7.58
CA LEU A 14 -14.54 2.15 6.57
C LEU A 14 -15.91 2.52 7.15
N ASP A 15 -16.69 3.26 6.38
CA ASP A 15 -18.01 3.76 6.79
C ASP A 15 -19.02 3.42 5.70
N ASN A 16 -19.88 2.43 5.97
CA ASN A 16 -20.90 1.87 5.07
C ASN A 16 -20.33 1.51 3.68
N VAL A 17 -19.13 0.91 3.64
CA VAL A 17 -18.42 0.67 2.40
C VAL A 17 -19.03 -0.45 1.59
N GLU A 18 -19.31 -0.16 0.32
CA GLU A 18 -19.68 -1.12 -0.69
C GLU A 18 -18.66 -1.13 -1.84
N PHE A 19 -18.38 -2.30 -2.39
CA PHE A 19 -17.58 -2.44 -3.60
C PHE A 19 -18.25 -3.40 -4.60
N ARG A 20 -18.43 -2.91 -5.82
CA ARG A 20 -18.97 -3.67 -6.95
C ARG A 20 -17.92 -3.80 -8.05
N ARG A 21 -17.86 -4.97 -8.66
CA ARG A 21 -17.04 -5.23 -9.84
C ARG A 21 -17.84 -6.05 -10.84
N ASN A 22 -17.91 -5.59 -12.09
CA ASN A 22 -18.66 -6.25 -13.16
C ASN A 22 -20.12 -6.53 -12.78
N ARG A 23 -20.80 -5.56 -12.18
CA ARG A 23 -22.20 -5.64 -11.67
C ARG A 23 -22.40 -6.63 -10.51
N ARG A 24 -21.33 -7.22 -9.98
CA ARG A 24 -21.40 -8.10 -8.81
C ARG A 24 -20.95 -7.34 -7.57
N VAL A 25 -21.75 -7.44 -6.51
CA VAL A 25 -21.37 -6.94 -5.18
C VAL A 25 -20.31 -7.88 -4.59
N ILE A 26 -19.16 -7.33 -4.22
CA ILE A 26 -18.03 -8.05 -3.61
C ILE A 26 -17.99 -7.77 -2.11
N ILE A 27 -18.25 -6.51 -1.73
CA ILE A 27 -18.28 -6.05 -0.34
C ILE A 27 -19.55 -5.21 -0.19
N THR A 28 -20.25 -5.39 0.90
CA THR A 28 -21.45 -4.61 1.24
C THR A 28 -21.47 -4.28 2.72
N ASP A 29 -21.86 -3.04 3.02
CA ASP A 29 -22.09 -2.51 4.38
C ASP A 29 -20.96 -2.81 5.36
N VAL A 30 -19.70 -2.64 4.92
CA VAL A 30 -18.58 -2.83 5.80
C VAL A 30 -18.29 -1.57 6.60
N ASN A 31 -18.31 -1.75 7.91
CA ASN A 31 -17.98 -0.73 8.90
C ASN A 31 -16.81 -1.23 9.74
N LEU A 32 -15.72 -0.45 9.81
CA LEU A 32 -14.51 -0.80 10.52
C LEU A 32 -13.79 0.47 10.95
N ILE A 33 -13.28 0.49 12.17
CA ILE A 33 -12.37 1.53 12.66
C ILE A 33 -11.13 0.83 13.21
N ILE A 34 -9.96 1.29 12.82
CA ILE A 34 -8.66 0.84 13.32
C ILE A 34 -7.93 2.03 13.93
N HIS A 35 -7.48 1.87 15.16
CA HIS A 35 -6.74 2.90 15.89
C HIS A 35 -5.22 2.67 15.81
N ALA A 36 -4.48 3.74 16.07
CA ALA A 36 -3.02 3.64 16.11
C ALA A 36 -2.54 2.60 17.14
N GLY A 37 -1.54 1.80 16.73
CA GLY A 37 -0.99 0.73 17.57
C GLY A 37 -1.75 -0.60 17.53
N GLU A 38 -2.95 -0.65 16.96
CA GLU A 38 -3.68 -1.91 16.81
C GLU A 38 -3.07 -2.78 15.71
N ARG A 39 -3.24 -4.10 15.87
CA ARG A 39 -2.84 -5.14 14.91
C ARG A 39 -4.06 -5.96 14.56
N TRP A 40 -4.40 -6.00 13.28
CA TRP A 40 -5.60 -6.65 12.79
C TRP A 40 -5.28 -7.81 11.87
N VAL A 41 -6.06 -8.87 11.96
CA VAL A 41 -6.05 -10.00 11.03
C VAL A 41 -7.39 -10.08 10.35
N LEU A 42 -7.41 -10.01 9.02
CA LEU A 42 -8.61 -10.17 8.20
C LEU A 42 -8.72 -11.63 7.76
N PHE A 43 -9.64 -12.36 8.37
CA PHE A 43 -9.86 -13.78 8.10
C PHE A 43 -11.20 -14.02 7.38
N GLY A 44 -11.26 -15.05 6.54
CA GLY A 44 -12.48 -15.46 5.85
C GLY A 44 -12.19 -16.29 4.60
N PRO A 45 -13.22 -16.89 3.97
CA PRO A 45 -13.05 -17.71 2.77
C PRO A 45 -12.52 -16.92 1.57
N ASN A 46 -11.99 -17.64 0.58
CA ASN A 46 -11.55 -17.01 -0.66
C ASN A 46 -12.73 -16.37 -1.41
N GLY A 47 -12.49 -15.20 -2.01
CA GLY A 47 -13.50 -14.47 -2.76
C GLY A 47 -14.44 -13.59 -1.92
N ILE A 48 -14.35 -13.58 -0.57
CA ILE A 48 -15.21 -12.74 0.29
C ILE A 48 -14.89 -11.23 0.22
N GLY A 49 -13.83 -10.83 -0.48
CA GLY A 49 -13.47 -9.43 -0.61
C GLY A 49 -12.31 -8.95 0.26
N LYS A 50 -11.57 -9.83 0.98
CA LYS A 50 -10.44 -9.45 1.84
C LYS A 50 -9.40 -8.59 1.12
N SER A 51 -8.90 -9.06 -0.02
CA SER A 51 -7.92 -8.32 -0.82
C SER A 51 -8.45 -6.99 -1.34
N THR A 52 -9.76 -6.91 -1.62
CA THR A 52 -10.43 -5.68 -2.04
C THR A 52 -10.47 -4.67 -0.88
N ALA A 53 -10.83 -5.12 0.33
CA ALA A 53 -10.81 -4.28 1.52
C ALA A 53 -9.39 -3.76 1.82
N VAL A 54 -8.39 -4.65 1.82
CA VAL A 54 -6.97 -4.26 1.99
C VAL A 54 -6.53 -3.29 0.88
N GLY A 55 -6.94 -3.53 -0.37
CA GLY A 55 -6.67 -2.63 -1.49
C GLY A 55 -7.23 -1.22 -1.30
N MET A 56 -8.41 -1.08 -0.69
CA MET A 56 -8.98 0.22 -0.33
C MET A 56 -8.18 0.90 0.79
N LEU A 57 -7.84 0.17 1.84
CA LEU A 57 -7.02 0.68 2.94
C LEU A 57 -5.61 1.06 2.49
N ALA A 58 -5.08 0.39 1.46
CA ALA A 58 -3.81 0.72 0.81
C ALA A 58 -3.94 1.74 -0.34
N THR A 59 -5.10 2.40 -0.50
CA THR A 59 -5.38 3.39 -1.56
C THR A 59 -5.27 2.88 -3.01
N ARG A 60 -5.32 1.57 -3.21
CA ARG A 60 -5.20 0.93 -4.53
C ARG A 60 -6.55 0.71 -5.22
N THR A 61 -7.63 0.72 -4.44
CA THR A 61 -9.00 0.50 -4.90
C THR A 61 -9.90 1.54 -4.25
N PHE A 62 -10.88 2.05 -4.98
CA PHE A 62 -11.86 3.01 -4.47
C PHE A 62 -13.18 2.29 -4.19
N PRO A 63 -13.92 2.66 -3.14
CA PRO A 63 -15.24 2.12 -2.91
C PRO A 63 -16.22 2.50 -4.02
N SER A 64 -17.22 1.65 -4.27
CA SER A 64 -18.34 1.99 -5.18
C SER A 64 -19.38 2.86 -4.48
N ASP A 65 -19.50 2.70 -3.15
CA ASP A 65 -20.33 3.51 -2.26
C ASP A 65 -19.75 3.49 -0.84
N GLY A 66 -20.20 4.40 0.02
CA GLY A 66 -19.65 4.58 1.36
C GLY A 66 -18.38 5.43 1.37
N ARG A 67 -17.68 5.45 2.48
CA ARG A 67 -16.50 6.31 2.70
C ARG A 67 -15.35 5.53 3.31
N VAL A 68 -14.16 5.80 2.81
CA VAL A 68 -12.91 5.26 3.37
C VAL A 68 -12.07 6.43 3.85
N PHE A 69 -11.60 6.37 5.08
CA PHE A 69 -10.70 7.38 5.65
C PHE A 69 -9.38 6.71 6.02
N ILE A 70 -8.29 7.37 5.70
CA ILE A 70 -6.93 6.93 5.94
C ILE A 70 -6.16 8.09 6.54
N LEU A 71 -5.65 7.93 7.76
CA LEU A 71 -4.95 8.98 8.50
C LEU A 71 -5.74 10.30 8.53
N GLY A 72 -7.06 10.21 8.75
CA GLY A 72 -7.97 11.36 8.80
C GLY A 72 -8.41 11.92 7.43
N HIS A 73 -7.87 11.41 6.32
CA HIS A 73 -8.19 11.91 4.96
C HIS A 73 -9.15 10.97 4.23
N GLN A 74 -10.21 11.52 3.65
CA GLN A 74 -11.16 10.73 2.86
C GLN A 74 -10.55 10.34 1.51
N LEU A 75 -10.53 9.04 1.23
CA LEU A 75 -10.09 8.50 -0.05
C LEU A 75 -10.97 9.05 -1.19
N GLY A 76 -10.34 9.53 -2.25
CA GLY A 76 -11.00 10.19 -3.39
C GLY A 76 -11.19 11.71 -3.21
N LYS A 77 -10.98 12.28 -2.00
CA LYS A 77 -10.97 13.73 -1.75
C LYS A 77 -9.60 14.28 -1.36
N TYR A 78 -8.62 13.43 -1.24
CA TYR A 78 -7.25 13.78 -0.89
C TYR A 78 -6.28 13.13 -1.89
N ASP A 79 -5.10 13.71 -2.05
CA ASP A 79 -4.05 13.21 -2.93
C ASP A 79 -3.56 11.83 -2.47
N VAL A 80 -3.86 10.80 -3.25
CA VAL A 80 -3.52 9.41 -2.94
C VAL A 80 -2.01 9.16 -2.93
N PHE A 81 -1.22 9.91 -3.71
CA PHE A 81 0.23 9.76 -3.71
C PHE A 81 0.83 10.23 -2.39
N LYS A 82 0.30 11.33 -1.82
CA LYS A 82 0.69 11.78 -0.48
C LYS A 82 0.31 10.80 0.63
N LEU A 83 -0.80 10.08 0.47
CA LEU A 83 -1.15 9.02 1.42
C LEU A 83 -0.24 7.81 1.27
N ARG A 84 0.05 7.38 0.05
CA ARG A 84 0.87 6.20 -0.24
C ARG A 84 2.29 6.30 0.33
N THR A 85 2.89 7.49 0.36
CA THR A 85 4.21 7.67 0.99
C THR A 85 4.21 7.42 2.51
N ARG A 86 3.02 7.32 3.13
CA ARG A 86 2.82 7.06 4.56
C ARG A 86 2.28 5.66 4.85
N ILE A 87 2.10 4.84 3.81
CA ILE A 87 1.52 3.49 3.92
C ILE A 87 2.51 2.49 3.37
N GLY A 88 2.87 1.49 4.16
CA GLY A 88 3.58 0.31 3.68
C GLY A 88 2.59 -0.75 3.18
N LEU A 89 2.81 -1.28 2.00
CA LEU A 89 2.07 -2.42 1.45
C LEU A 89 3.04 -3.47 0.94
N ALA A 90 2.99 -4.66 1.52
CA ALA A 90 3.69 -5.83 0.99
C ALA A 90 2.67 -6.80 0.38
N SER A 91 2.80 -7.13 -0.88
CA SER A 91 1.96 -8.11 -1.55
C SER A 91 2.61 -8.61 -2.84
N ALA A 92 2.39 -9.89 -3.17
CA ALA A 92 2.83 -10.46 -4.44
C ALA A 92 2.27 -9.70 -5.67
N ASP A 93 1.05 -9.17 -5.58
CA ASP A 93 0.45 -8.36 -6.65
C ASP A 93 1.23 -7.06 -6.90
N LEU A 94 1.74 -6.42 -5.86
CA LEU A 94 2.58 -5.23 -6.00
C LEU A 94 3.91 -5.58 -6.69
N GLY A 95 4.56 -6.65 -6.28
CA GLY A 95 5.80 -7.13 -6.91
C GLY A 95 5.64 -7.42 -8.41
N ARG A 96 4.47 -7.93 -8.83
CA ARG A 96 4.14 -8.16 -10.25
C ARG A 96 3.86 -6.89 -11.06
N GLN A 97 3.60 -5.75 -10.42
CA GLN A 97 3.38 -4.46 -11.08
C GLN A 97 4.68 -3.69 -11.34
N LEU A 98 5.79 -4.14 -10.77
CA LEU A 98 7.09 -3.52 -11.04
C LEU A 98 7.54 -3.84 -12.47
N PRO A 99 8.15 -2.86 -13.18
CA PRO A 99 8.65 -3.08 -14.54
C PRO A 99 9.68 -4.21 -14.59
N GLU A 100 9.56 -5.09 -15.58
CA GLU A 100 10.37 -6.32 -15.65
C GLU A 100 11.86 -6.04 -15.81
N PHE A 101 12.24 -4.99 -16.51
CA PHE A 101 13.65 -4.63 -16.82
C PHE A 101 14.22 -3.59 -15.86
N GLU A 102 13.52 -3.25 -14.80
CA GLU A 102 14.02 -2.27 -13.82
C GLU A 102 15.00 -2.92 -12.85
N ASP A 103 15.97 -2.13 -12.40
CA ASP A 103 16.88 -2.53 -11.32
C ASP A 103 16.11 -2.51 -9.98
N PRO A 104 16.26 -3.53 -9.12
CA PRO A 104 15.71 -3.51 -7.77
C PRO A 104 16.04 -2.26 -6.95
N LEU A 105 17.22 -1.67 -7.14
CA LEU A 105 17.57 -0.41 -6.50
C LEU A 105 16.68 0.74 -6.98
N ASP A 106 16.43 0.82 -8.29
CA ASP A 106 15.48 1.80 -8.85
C ASP A 106 14.05 1.55 -8.35
N ALA A 107 13.61 0.30 -8.30
CA ALA A 107 12.31 -0.06 -7.74
C ALA A 107 12.17 0.38 -6.26
N VAL A 108 13.21 0.24 -5.44
CA VAL A 108 13.21 0.66 -4.03
C VAL A 108 13.17 2.18 -3.90
N VAL A 109 13.97 2.91 -4.69
CA VAL A 109 14.01 4.38 -4.61
C VAL A 109 12.66 5.01 -5.00
N THR A 110 11.90 4.40 -5.93
CA THR A 110 10.57 4.88 -6.34
C THR A 110 9.53 4.85 -5.21
N GLY A 111 9.79 4.09 -4.14
CA GLY A 111 8.98 4.10 -2.93
C GLY A 111 8.86 5.48 -2.27
N LEU A 112 9.85 6.36 -2.47
CA LEU A 112 9.82 7.76 -1.98
C LEU A 112 8.70 8.58 -2.64
N SER A 113 8.38 8.29 -3.91
CA SER A 113 7.31 8.95 -4.67
C SER A 113 6.02 8.11 -4.72
N ALA A 114 6.01 6.93 -4.08
CA ALA A 114 4.90 5.98 -4.07
C ALA A 114 4.44 5.53 -5.46
N VAL A 115 5.34 5.47 -6.42
CA VAL A 115 5.13 4.98 -7.78
C VAL A 115 5.76 3.59 -7.97
N THR A 116 5.29 2.86 -8.96
CA THR A 116 5.85 1.57 -9.37
C THR A 116 6.65 1.77 -10.67
N GLY A 117 7.96 1.85 -10.53
CA GLY A 117 8.85 2.07 -11.65
C GLY A 117 9.37 3.51 -11.75
N ARG A 118 10.66 3.63 -12.07
CA ARG A 118 11.37 4.92 -12.10
C ARG A 118 10.91 5.82 -13.26
N TRP A 119 10.52 5.27 -14.38
CA TRP A 119 10.10 6.01 -15.58
C TRP A 119 11.09 7.12 -15.96
N ARG A 120 10.69 8.39 -15.80
CA ARG A 120 11.50 9.59 -16.07
C ARG A 120 11.90 10.33 -14.80
N ASP A 121 11.56 9.78 -13.62
CA ASP A 121 11.89 10.44 -12.37
C ASP A 121 13.40 10.39 -12.11
N THR A 122 13.91 11.46 -11.53
CA THR A 122 15.31 11.60 -11.13
C THR A 122 15.38 11.64 -9.62
N TYR A 123 16.29 10.89 -9.07
CA TYR A 123 16.54 10.81 -7.63
C TYR A 123 17.97 11.24 -7.33
N THR A 124 18.19 11.82 -6.14
CA THR A 124 19.50 12.28 -5.69
C THR A 124 20.38 11.12 -5.23
N ASP A 125 21.69 11.37 -5.12
CA ASP A 125 22.64 10.39 -4.57
C ASP A 125 22.28 9.99 -3.12
N GLU A 126 21.71 10.91 -2.33
CA GLU A 126 21.28 10.65 -0.96
C GLU A 126 20.06 9.71 -0.92
N GLU A 127 19.11 9.89 -1.83
CA GLU A 127 17.97 8.99 -1.97
C GLU A 127 18.40 7.58 -2.40
N TYR A 128 19.33 7.47 -3.33
CA TYR A 128 19.94 6.20 -3.69
C TYR A 128 20.73 5.57 -2.54
N ALA A 129 21.48 6.37 -1.77
CA ALA A 129 22.19 5.87 -0.59
C ALA A 129 21.21 5.28 0.44
N ARG A 130 20.05 5.92 0.63
CA ARG A 130 18.98 5.42 1.51
C ARG A 130 18.38 4.12 0.96
N ALA A 131 18.12 4.04 -0.34
CA ALA A 131 17.61 2.82 -0.97
C ALA A 131 18.60 1.65 -0.82
N ARG A 132 19.92 1.87 -1.04
CA ARG A 132 20.94 0.87 -0.78
C ARG A 132 21.02 0.45 0.69
N GLN A 133 20.79 1.39 1.63
CA GLN A 133 20.74 1.04 3.04
C GLN A 133 19.57 0.08 3.31
N LEU A 134 18.39 0.33 2.74
CA LEU A 134 17.24 -0.59 2.85
C LEU A 134 17.58 -1.98 2.28
N LEU A 135 18.19 -2.07 1.09
CA LEU A 135 18.62 -3.36 0.54
C LEU A 135 19.58 -4.11 1.48
N ARG A 136 20.47 -3.40 2.19
CA ARG A 136 21.34 -4.01 3.22
C ARG A 136 20.56 -4.50 4.42
N ASP A 137 19.64 -3.68 4.94
CA ASP A 137 18.85 -4.00 6.12
C ASP A 137 17.98 -5.25 5.89
N PHE A 138 17.45 -5.40 4.68
CA PHE A 138 16.71 -6.59 4.25
C PHE A 138 17.60 -7.74 3.76
N ARG A 139 18.95 -7.56 3.76
CA ARG A 139 19.93 -8.57 3.32
C ARG A 139 19.78 -8.99 1.85
N VAL A 140 19.34 -8.10 1.01
CA VAL A 140 19.10 -8.34 -0.43
C VAL A 140 19.97 -7.46 -1.34
N SER A 141 21.10 -6.91 -0.84
CA SER A 141 22.01 -6.07 -1.63
C SER A 141 22.55 -6.76 -2.89
N TYR A 142 22.58 -8.10 -2.90
CA TYR A 142 22.99 -8.90 -4.05
C TYR A 142 22.02 -8.82 -5.25
N LEU A 143 20.90 -8.14 -5.08
CA LEU A 143 19.92 -7.91 -6.14
C LEU A 143 20.22 -6.65 -6.95
N GLU A 144 20.99 -5.69 -6.43
CA GLU A 144 21.41 -4.48 -7.15
C GLU A 144 22.13 -4.86 -8.44
N GLY A 145 21.77 -4.22 -9.54
CA GLY A 145 22.30 -4.50 -10.88
C GLY A 145 21.66 -5.68 -11.60
N LYS A 146 20.64 -6.33 -10.99
CA LYS A 146 19.82 -7.33 -11.66
C LYS A 146 18.60 -6.68 -12.31
N GLU A 147 17.87 -7.44 -13.08
CA GLU A 147 16.57 -7.03 -13.64
C GLU A 147 15.44 -7.74 -12.88
N MET A 148 14.36 -7.04 -12.61
CA MET A 148 13.22 -7.56 -11.84
C MET A 148 12.70 -8.90 -12.36
N TRP A 149 12.67 -9.15 -13.68
CA TRP A 149 12.17 -10.41 -14.24
C TRP A 149 13.00 -11.63 -13.84
N ARG A 150 14.29 -11.43 -13.47
CA ARG A 150 15.19 -12.50 -13.03
C ARG A 150 15.00 -12.90 -11.57
N LEU A 151 14.22 -12.14 -10.83
CA LEU A 151 14.01 -12.37 -9.41
C LEU A 151 12.92 -13.40 -9.17
N SER A 152 13.08 -14.23 -8.15
CA SER A 152 12.01 -15.07 -7.62
C SER A 152 10.87 -14.21 -7.04
N GLU A 153 9.69 -14.80 -6.88
CA GLU A 153 8.54 -14.08 -6.32
C GLU A 153 8.84 -13.55 -4.89
N GLY A 154 9.59 -14.31 -4.08
CA GLY A 154 10.00 -13.88 -2.75
C GLY A 154 11.00 -12.72 -2.76
N GLU A 155 11.88 -12.66 -3.78
CA GLU A 155 12.84 -11.54 -3.92
C GLU A 155 12.17 -10.25 -4.43
N ARG A 156 11.00 -10.35 -5.09
CA ARG A 156 10.23 -9.18 -5.58
C ARG A 156 9.29 -8.59 -4.53
N THR A 157 9.00 -9.32 -3.44
CA THR A 157 8.05 -8.93 -2.39
C THR A 157 8.75 -8.30 -1.21
#